data_b395a82210fabf95e6eb47aa1b21820e
#
_entry.id   b395a82210fabf95e6eb47aa1b21820e
#
_cell.length_a   1.000
_cell.length_b   1.000
_cell.length_c   1.000
_cell.angle_alpha   90.00
_cell.angle_beta   90.00
_cell.angle_gamma   90.00
#
_symmetry.space_group_name_H-M   'P 1'
#
loop_
_entity.id
_entity.type
_entity.pdbx_description
1 polymer ?
#
loop_
_entity_poly.entity_id
_entity_poly.type
_entity_poly.pdbx_seq_one_letter_code
_entity_poly.pdbx_strand_id
1 'polypeptide(L)'
;MVNTMFFHEEGGMVYKLADAWNVGIIVFLVMLGILVSLLNKAGGSAAFGKWASKRIKTRIGAQISVMILGVMIFVDDYFNCLTVGSVMRPVTDRHKVSRAKLSYIIDATAAPVCIIAPISSWAAAVTSSVPSDSGINGFAVFIQTIPYNLYAILTLVMLVAITLLRVDFGPMKRHEMNAIAGDLFTTPGRPYEGNEEEVIKENSHVLDLILPVVVLIASCIISMIYTGGFFEGTSFVDAFAGSDASVGLVLGGAVTLAFTFVYYMMRDVLTFQEFTECIPDGFKSMIAPIMILTLAWTLSGMTNLLGAKVFVADLVEHSAQGMQGFLPMIIFLVAAFLAFATGTSWGTFSILIPIVIGVFPSGQMMAISISSCLAGAVCGDHCSPISDTTIMASAGGHCEHVNHVATQIPYVALVAAVCMVGYFIIGVLQAVGMAQLSLISLPICIVILVGALCVIRAKTGGKEEI
;
A
#
# COMPACT_ATOMS: atom_id res chain seq x y z
N MET A 1 22.89 11.95 -21.80
CA MET A 1 22.43 11.02 -20.76
C MET A 1 22.39 11.68 -19.37
N VAL A 2 23.48 12.09 -18.74
CA VAL A 2 23.47 12.74 -17.40
C VAL A 2 22.58 14.00 -17.40
N ASN A 3 22.74 14.90 -18.37
CA ASN A 3 21.93 16.12 -18.47
C ASN A 3 20.42 15.78 -18.60
N THR A 4 20.07 14.75 -19.38
CA THR A 4 18.68 14.28 -19.53
C THR A 4 18.14 13.73 -18.19
N MET A 5 18.92 12.92 -17.51
CA MET A 5 18.51 12.31 -16.23
C MET A 5 18.26 13.38 -15.15
N PHE A 6 19.05 14.45 -15.09
CA PHE A 6 18.90 15.46 -14.05
C PHE A 6 17.98 16.62 -14.44
N PHE A 7 18.06 17.11 -15.68
CA PHE A 7 17.49 18.42 -16.07
C PHE A 7 16.47 18.36 -17.20
N HIS A 8 16.03 17.17 -17.62
CA HIS A 8 14.98 17.08 -18.65
C HIS A 8 13.65 17.61 -18.11
N GLU A 9 12.97 18.47 -18.88
CA GLU A 9 11.76 19.19 -18.42
C GLU A 9 10.57 18.27 -18.09
N GLU A 10 10.48 17.08 -18.66
CA GLU A 10 9.35 16.16 -18.41
C GLU A 10 9.70 14.96 -17.54
N GLY A 11 10.97 14.61 -17.40
CA GLY A 11 11.36 13.35 -16.74
C GLY A 11 12.60 13.44 -15.86
N GLY A 12 13.33 14.57 -15.87
CA GLY A 12 14.55 14.74 -15.09
C GLY A 12 14.30 14.89 -13.60
N MET A 13 15.30 14.51 -12.80
CA MET A 13 15.23 14.52 -11.34
C MET A 13 14.80 15.88 -10.77
N VAL A 14 15.40 16.97 -11.25
CA VAL A 14 15.09 18.32 -10.78
C VAL A 14 13.64 18.69 -11.09
N TYR A 15 13.16 18.35 -12.27
CA TYR A 15 11.78 18.59 -12.64
C TYR A 15 10.81 17.79 -11.77
N LYS A 16 11.11 16.50 -11.54
CA LYS A 16 10.30 15.65 -10.65
C LYS A 16 10.28 16.13 -9.21
N LEU A 17 11.40 16.66 -8.69
CA LEU A 17 11.46 17.28 -7.36
C LEU A 17 10.75 18.63 -7.30
N ALA A 18 10.65 19.36 -8.41
CA ALA A 18 9.94 20.66 -8.46
C ALA A 18 8.44 20.50 -8.73
N ASP A 19 7.99 19.29 -9.04
CA ASP A 19 6.57 18.99 -9.25
C ASP A 19 5.79 19.14 -7.94
N ALA A 20 4.70 19.92 -7.97
CA ALA A 20 3.93 20.26 -6.77
C ALA A 20 3.34 19.03 -6.06
N TRP A 21 2.92 18.01 -6.84
CA TRP A 21 2.42 16.76 -6.30
C TRP A 21 3.52 16.02 -5.53
N ASN A 22 4.68 15.84 -6.13
CA ASN A 22 5.81 15.14 -5.50
C ASN A 22 6.32 15.90 -4.26
N VAL A 23 6.39 17.24 -4.33
CA VAL A 23 6.73 18.07 -3.16
C VAL A 23 5.71 17.89 -2.05
N GLY A 24 4.41 17.88 -2.35
CA GLY A 24 3.35 17.62 -1.37
C GLY A 24 3.55 16.27 -0.66
N ILE A 25 3.84 15.21 -1.40
CA ILE A 25 4.14 13.89 -0.83
C ILE A 25 5.38 13.92 0.06
N ILE A 26 6.48 14.57 -0.37
CA ILE A 26 7.70 14.71 0.46
C ILE A 26 7.39 15.45 1.76
N VAL A 27 6.67 16.57 1.69
CA VAL A 27 6.29 17.35 2.88
C VAL A 27 5.44 16.52 3.82
N PHE A 28 4.45 15.78 3.28
CA PHE A 28 3.62 14.89 4.09
C PHE A 28 4.42 13.78 4.76
N LEU A 29 5.35 13.14 4.04
CA LEU A 29 6.26 12.13 4.61
C LEU A 29 7.09 12.69 5.78
N VAL A 30 7.64 13.90 5.62
CA VAL A 30 8.37 14.56 6.71
C VAL A 30 7.45 14.81 7.91
N MET A 31 6.22 15.30 7.69
CA MET A 31 5.24 15.51 8.75
C MET A 31 4.88 14.20 9.47
N LEU A 32 4.70 13.12 8.72
CA LEU A 32 4.48 11.79 9.30
C LEU A 32 5.69 11.30 10.11
N GLY A 33 6.90 11.47 9.58
CA GLY A 33 8.11 11.13 10.31
C GLY A 33 8.22 11.90 11.63
N ILE A 34 7.88 13.20 11.62
CA ILE A 34 7.82 14.03 12.84
C ILE A 34 6.75 13.49 13.80
N LEU A 35 5.56 13.18 13.30
CA LEU A 35 4.47 12.63 14.12
C LEU A 35 4.89 11.29 14.75
N VAL A 36 5.50 10.39 13.99
CA VAL A 36 6.02 9.10 14.48
C VAL A 36 7.08 9.34 15.58
N SER A 37 8.02 10.27 15.36
CA SER A 37 9.03 10.64 16.38
C SER A 37 8.37 11.16 17.65
N LEU A 38 7.34 12.01 17.54
CA LEU A 38 6.57 12.52 18.67
C LEU A 38 5.82 11.40 19.43
N LEU A 39 5.14 10.49 18.71
CA LEU A 39 4.43 9.35 19.28
C LEU A 39 5.39 8.44 20.06
N ASN A 40 6.57 8.20 19.52
CA ASN A 40 7.61 7.38 20.17
C ASN A 40 8.21 8.11 21.39
N LYS A 41 8.58 9.38 21.26
CA LYS A 41 9.16 10.19 22.34
C LYS A 41 8.17 10.39 23.49
N ALA A 42 6.88 10.53 23.19
CA ALA A 42 5.80 10.59 24.19
C ALA A 42 5.57 9.24 24.89
N GLY A 43 6.11 8.15 24.35
CA GLY A 43 5.90 6.81 24.89
C GLY A 43 4.52 6.22 24.57
N GLY A 44 3.75 6.86 23.69
CA GLY A 44 2.41 6.43 23.29
C GLY A 44 2.44 5.05 22.63
N SER A 45 3.42 4.79 21.76
CA SER A 45 3.63 3.49 21.11
C SER A 45 3.98 2.40 22.13
N ALA A 46 4.85 2.69 23.12
CA ALA A 46 5.21 1.76 24.19
C ALA A 46 4.01 1.48 25.12
N ALA A 47 3.22 2.52 25.45
CA ALA A 47 2.01 2.37 26.25
C ALA A 47 0.96 1.52 25.53
N PHE A 48 0.77 1.72 24.22
CA PHE A 48 -0.09 0.88 23.37
C PHE A 48 0.43 -0.55 23.30
N GLY A 49 1.72 -0.74 23.05
CA GLY A 49 2.36 -2.06 23.03
C GLY A 49 2.16 -2.82 24.36
N LYS A 50 2.30 -2.13 25.52
CA LYS A 50 2.04 -2.68 26.83
C LYS A 50 0.56 -3.02 27.05
N TRP A 51 -0.36 -2.19 26.57
CA TRP A 51 -1.81 -2.45 26.61
C TRP A 51 -2.18 -3.61 25.70
N ALA A 52 -1.72 -3.60 24.46
CA ALA A 52 -1.97 -4.63 23.45
C ALA A 52 -1.40 -5.98 23.87
N SER A 53 -0.18 -6.03 24.43
CA SER A 53 0.44 -7.26 24.91
C SER A 53 -0.30 -7.91 26.08
N LYS A 54 -1.08 -7.14 26.86
CA LYS A 54 -1.96 -7.70 27.90
C LYS A 54 -3.22 -8.33 27.32
N ARG A 55 -3.66 -7.87 26.15
CA ARG A 55 -4.87 -8.35 25.45
C ARG A 55 -4.54 -9.37 24.38
N ILE A 56 -3.48 -9.12 23.63
CA ILE A 56 -2.98 -10.01 22.58
C ILE A 56 -2.03 -10.99 23.25
N LYS A 57 -2.40 -12.26 23.24
CA LYS A 57 -1.65 -13.33 23.94
C LYS A 57 -0.96 -14.30 22.99
N THR A 58 -1.21 -14.17 21.69
CA THR A 58 -0.74 -15.12 20.70
C THR A 58 -0.10 -14.42 19.53
N ARG A 59 0.85 -15.09 18.89
CA ARG A 59 1.50 -14.63 17.66
C ARG A 59 0.51 -14.42 16.51
N ILE A 60 -0.50 -15.30 16.40
CA ILE A 60 -1.62 -15.16 15.47
C ILE A 60 -2.40 -13.86 15.79
N GLY A 61 -2.73 -13.64 17.07
CA GLY A 61 -3.44 -12.43 17.48
C GLY A 61 -2.68 -11.16 17.16
N ALA A 62 -1.34 -11.14 17.29
CA ALA A 62 -0.52 -10.00 16.89
C ALA A 62 -0.63 -9.73 15.38
N GLN A 63 -0.46 -10.74 14.54
CA GLN A 63 -0.57 -10.59 13.09
C GLN A 63 -1.98 -10.14 12.65
N ILE A 64 -3.04 -10.74 13.20
CA ILE A 64 -4.42 -10.33 12.91
C ILE A 64 -4.66 -8.87 13.34
N SER A 65 -4.11 -8.44 14.46
CA SER A 65 -4.25 -7.05 14.93
C SER A 65 -3.56 -6.05 13.98
N VAL A 66 -2.40 -6.43 13.39
CA VAL A 66 -1.77 -5.63 12.31
C VAL A 66 -2.70 -5.51 11.12
N MET A 67 -3.28 -6.63 10.67
CA MET A 67 -4.20 -6.66 9.52
C MET A 67 -5.44 -5.79 9.78
N ILE A 68 -6.05 -5.91 10.98
CA ILE A 68 -7.22 -5.11 11.34
C ILE A 68 -6.89 -3.62 11.31
N LEU A 69 -5.76 -3.22 11.91
CA LEU A 69 -5.33 -1.82 11.90
C LEU A 69 -5.06 -1.34 10.47
N GLY A 70 -4.36 -2.16 9.67
CA GLY A 70 -4.10 -1.85 8.26
C GLY A 70 -5.40 -1.65 7.46
N VAL A 71 -6.38 -2.54 7.63
CA VAL A 71 -7.69 -2.38 6.98
C VAL A 71 -8.44 -1.14 7.49
N MET A 72 -8.30 -0.77 8.76
CA MET A 72 -8.96 0.44 9.31
C MET A 72 -8.35 1.74 8.77
N ILE A 73 -7.07 1.72 8.38
CA ILE A 73 -6.36 2.87 7.82
C ILE A 73 -6.41 2.78 6.28
N PHE A 74 -7.60 2.79 5.71
CA PHE A 74 -7.82 2.58 4.28
C PHE A 74 -7.79 3.88 3.44
N VAL A 75 -7.64 5.02 4.08
CA VAL A 75 -7.77 6.34 3.43
C VAL A 75 -6.65 6.58 2.44
N ASP A 76 -5.42 6.19 2.80
CA ASP A 76 -4.22 6.37 2.01
C ASP A 76 -3.18 5.30 2.36
N ASP A 77 -2.51 4.75 1.35
CA ASP A 77 -1.55 3.66 1.48
C ASP A 77 -0.22 4.10 2.09
N TYR A 78 0.27 5.29 1.78
CA TYR A 78 1.50 5.83 2.40
C TYR A 78 1.32 6.02 3.90
N PHE A 79 0.19 6.64 4.26
CA PHE A 79 -0.17 6.82 5.65
C PHE A 79 -0.34 5.47 6.37
N ASN A 80 -0.96 4.49 5.73
CA ASN A 80 -1.10 3.13 6.23
C ASN A 80 0.28 2.53 6.57
N CYS A 81 1.20 2.49 5.58
CA CYS A 81 2.51 1.87 5.73
C CYS A 81 3.28 2.37 6.96
N LEU A 82 3.35 3.68 7.14
CA LEU A 82 4.15 4.28 8.22
C LEU A 82 3.45 4.16 9.57
N THR A 83 2.12 4.39 9.61
CA THR A 83 1.38 4.39 10.88
C THR A 83 1.21 2.99 11.44
N VAL A 84 0.77 2.02 10.62
CA VAL A 84 0.62 0.63 11.07
C VAL A 84 1.96 0.07 11.54
N GLY A 85 3.04 0.37 10.81
CA GLY A 85 4.38 -0.04 11.18
C GLY A 85 4.80 0.48 12.55
N SER A 86 4.74 1.79 12.75
CA SER A 86 5.16 2.41 14.01
C SER A 86 4.34 1.93 15.22
N VAL A 87 3.02 1.77 15.04
CA VAL A 87 2.09 1.36 16.10
C VAL A 87 2.23 -0.11 16.46
N MET A 88 2.37 -1.00 15.46
CA MET A 88 2.29 -2.44 15.67
C MET A 88 3.64 -3.12 15.87
N ARG A 89 4.74 -2.46 15.51
CA ARG A 89 6.09 -2.98 15.68
C ARG A 89 6.39 -3.46 17.11
N PRO A 90 6.13 -2.68 18.18
CA PRO A 90 6.38 -3.15 19.54
C PRO A 90 5.54 -4.37 19.91
N VAL A 91 4.34 -4.50 19.34
CA VAL A 91 3.44 -5.65 19.57
C VAL A 91 3.97 -6.91 18.87
N THR A 92 4.35 -6.79 17.61
CA THR A 92 4.87 -7.91 16.81
C THR A 92 6.19 -8.42 17.34
N ASP A 93 7.08 -7.54 17.78
CA ASP A 93 8.37 -7.91 18.37
C ASP A 93 8.21 -8.75 19.64
N ARG A 94 7.32 -8.34 20.54
CA ARG A 94 7.01 -9.13 21.77
C ARG A 94 6.49 -10.52 21.46
N HIS A 95 5.82 -10.68 20.31
CA HIS A 95 5.28 -11.96 19.86
C HIS A 95 6.19 -12.68 18.86
N LYS A 96 7.45 -12.23 18.73
CA LYS A 96 8.48 -12.85 17.89
C LYS A 96 8.04 -13.03 16.44
N VAL A 97 7.32 -12.05 15.87
CA VAL A 97 7.02 -11.94 14.44
C VAL A 97 8.19 -11.20 13.80
N SER A 98 8.74 -11.72 12.70
CA SER A 98 9.88 -11.09 12.04
C SER A 98 9.50 -9.72 11.45
N ARG A 99 10.49 -8.84 11.35
CA ARG A 99 10.32 -7.53 10.72
C ARG A 99 9.93 -7.65 9.25
N ALA A 100 10.42 -8.67 8.55
CA ALA A 100 10.02 -8.98 7.18
C ALA A 100 8.53 -9.36 7.08
N LYS A 101 8.03 -10.18 8.03
CA LYS A 101 6.60 -10.54 8.07
C LYS A 101 5.72 -9.36 8.41
N LEU A 102 6.14 -8.52 9.34
CA LEU A 102 5.44 -7.27 9.66
C LEU A 102 5.35 -6.37 8.42
N SER A 103 6.48 -6.13 7.74
CA SER A 103 6.50 -5.30 6.52
C SER A 103 5.60 -5.88 5.42
N TYR A 104 5.58 -7.21 5.25
CA TYR A 104 4.68 -7.85 4.29
C TYR A 104 3.20 -7.64 4.65
N ILE A 105 2.81 -7.75 5.92
CA ILE A 105 1.42 -7.50 6.34
C ILE A 105 1.04 -6.04 6.13
N ILE A 106 1.94 -5.10 6.42
CA ILE A 106 1.74 -3.68 6.20
C ILE A 106 1.50 -3.41 4.71
N ASP A 107 2.41 -3.83 3.85
CA ASP A 107 2.37 -3.61 2.41
C ASP A 107 1.11 -4.24 1.78
N ALA A 108 0.80 -5.48 2.16
CA ALA A 108 -0.37 -6.22 1.71
C ALA A 108 -1.71 -5.67 2.25
N THR A 109 -1.71 -4.81 3.26
CA THR A 109 -2.91 -4.09 3.75
C THR A 109 -2.93 -2.61 3.40
N ALA A 110 -1.94 -2.11 2.68
CA ALA A 110 -1.88 -0.74 2.18
C ALA A 110 -2.59 -0.60 0.82
N ALA A 111 -1.87 -0.62 -0.28
CA ALA A 111 -2.44 -0.49 -1.63
C ALA A 111 -3.57 -1.51 -1.92
N PRO A 112 -3.47 -2.82 -1.54
CA PRO A 112 -4.57 -3.76 -1.77
C PRO A 112 -5.87 -3.40 -1.03
N VAL A 113 -5.81 -2.74 0.11
CA VAL A 113 -7.02 -2.27 0.81
C VAL A 113 -7.52 -0.97 0.18
N CYS A 114 -6.65 -0.01 -0.07
CA CYS A 114 -7.02 1.30 -0.63
C CYS A 114 -7.72 1.18 -1.99
N ILE A 115 -7.28 0.24 -2.85
CA ILE A 115 -7.85 0.05 -4.20
C ILE A 115 -9.25 -0.56 -4.22
N ILE A 116 -9.72 -1.11 -3.10
CA ILE A 116 -11.09 -1.64 -2.97
C ILE A 116 -11.92 -0.83 -1.95
N ALA A 117 -11.34 0.20 -1.36
CA ALA A 117 -12.02 1.07 -0.41
C ALA A 117 -12.73 2.21 -1.16
N PRO A 118 -14.06 2.37 -1.02
CA PRO A 118 -14.82 3.39 -1.75
C PRO A 118 -14.39 4.83 -1.44
N ILE A 119 -13.80 5.06 -0.27
CA ILE A 119 -13.37 6.37 0.20
C ILE A 119 -11.87 6.31 0.48
N SER A 120 -11.07 6.46 -0.58
CA SER A 120 -9.60 6.43 -0.50
C SER A 120 -8.99 7.39 -1.51
N SER A 121 -7.71 7.73 -1.33
CA SER A 121 -6.93 8.45 -2.35
C SER A 121 -6.93 7.72 -3.70
N TRP A 122 -7.03 6.40 -3.67
CA TRP A 122 -7.08 5.56 -4.86
C TRP A 122 -8.40 5.66 -5.62
N ALA A 123 -9.54 5.77 -4.92
CA ALA A 123 -10.82 6.04 -5.57
C ALA A 123 -10.79 7.35 -6.35
N ALA A 124 -10.18 8.39 -5.78
CA ALA A 124 -9.98 9.67 -6.46
C ALA A 124 -9.07 9.54 -7.69
N ALA A 125 -7.92 8.87 -7.55
CA ALA A 125 -6.96 8.66 -8.63
C ALA A 125 -7.54 7.85 -9.80
N VAL A 126 -8.27 6.77 -9.53
CA VAL A 126 -8.93 5.96 -10.55
C VAL A 126 -10.03 6.77 -11.25
N THR A 127 -10.84 7.50 -10.47
CA THR A 127 -11.89 8.37 -11.02
C THR A 127 -11.31 9.42 -11.98
N SER A 128 -10.22 10.07 -11.59
CA SER A 128 -9.54 11.09 -12.41
C SER A 128 -8.85 10.51 -13.65
N SER A 129 -8.59 9.20 -13.68
CA SER A 129 -8.00 8.51 -14.84
C SER A 129 -9.02 8.17 -15.94
N VAL A 130 -10.32 8.28 -15.63
CA VAL A 130 -11.39 8.12 -16.63
C VAL A 130 -11.47 9.41 -17.48
N PRO A 131 -11.40 9.32 -18.82
CA PRO A 131 -11.46 10.52 -19.67
C PRO A 131 -12.75 11.30 -19.48
N SER A 132 -12.65 12.61 -19.27
CA SER A 132 -13.81 13.50 -19.02
C SER A 132 -14.78 13.59 -20.19
N ASP A 133 -14.31 13.36 -21.42
CA ASP A 133 -15.08 13.33 -22.66
C ASP A 133 -15.80 12.00 -22.92
N SER A 134 -15.50 10.96 -22.13
CA SER A 134 -16.12 9.64 -22.27
C SER A 134 -17.60 9.60 -21.85
N GLY A 135 -18.08 10.58 -21.09
CA GLY A 135 -19.43 10.57 -20.50
C GLY A 135 -19.62 9.51 -19.40
N ILE A 136 -18.55 8.88 -18.95
CA ILE A 136 -18.56 7.80 -17.94
C ILE A 136 -18.31 8.40 -16.56
N ASN A 137 -19.15 8.03 -15.58
CA ASN A 137 -18.90 8.39 -14.20
C ASN A 137 -17.77 7.50 -13.63
N GLY A 138 -16.57 8.06 -13.47
CA GLY A 138 -15.39 7.35 -13.02
C GLY A 138 -15.54 6.71 -11.66
N PHE A 139 -16.25 7.37 -10.72
CA PHE A 139 -16.48 6.80 -9.40
C PHE A 139 -17.43 5.59 -9.46
N ALA A 140 -18.49 5.66 -10.25
CA ALA A 140 -19.39 4.53 -10.44
C ALA A 140 -18.66 3.33 -11.05
N VAL A 141 -17.77 3.57 -12.01
CA VAL A 141 -16.90 2.54 -12.58
C VAL A 141 -15.98 1.96 -11.51
N PHE A 142 -15.33 2.80 -10.71
CA PHE A 142 -14.48 2.34 -9.61
C PHE A 142 -15.23 1.36 -8.69
N ILE A 143 -16.43 1.71 -8.23
CA ILE A 143 -17.25 0.82 -7.40
C ILE A 143 -17.54 -0.50 -8.08
N GLN A 144 -17.84 -0.49 -9.41
CA GLN A 144 -18.11 -1.69 -10.18
C GLN A 144 -16.87 -2.60 -10.32
N THR A 145 -15.67 -2.05 -10.22
CA THR A 145 -14.42 -2.84 -10.30
C THR A 145 -14.13 -3.65 -9.06
N ILE A 146 -14.59 -3.22 -7.88
CA ILE A 146 -14.24 -3.81 -6.58
C ILE A 146 -14.44 -5.32 -6.53
N PRO A 147 -15.60 -5.90 -6.90
CA PRO A 147 -15.83 -7.34 -6.80
C PRO A 147 -14.99 -8.18 -7.77
N TYR A 148 -14.42 -7.56 -8.80
CA TYR A 148 -13.56 -8.19 -9.79
C TYR A 148 -12.06 -7.97 -9.53
N ASN A 149 -11.69 -7.21 -8.47
CA ASN A 149 -10.30 -7.00 -8.12
C ASN A 149 -9.75 -8.23 -7.39
N LEU A 150 -9.41 -9.25 -8.20
CA LEU A 150 -8.97 -10.53 -7.69
C LEU A 150 -7.71 -10.41 -6.85
N TYR A 151 -6.74 -9.56 -7.27
CA TYR A 151 -5.47 -9.45 -6.56
C TYR A 151 -5.64 -8.87 -5.15
N ALA A 152 -6.36 -7.78 -5.02
CA ALA A 152 -6.60 -7.15 -3.72
C ALA A 152 -7.31 -8.10 -2.75
N ILE A 153 -8.41 -8.74 -3.20
CA ILE A 153 -9.19 -9.64 -2.37
C ILE A 153 -8.39 -10.90 -2.01
N LEU A 154 -7.70 -11.52 -2.99
CA LEU A 154 -6.90 -12.72 -2.73
C LEU A 154 -5.67 -12.45 -1.88
N THR A 155 -5.08 -11.24 -1.93
CA THR A 155 -3.99 -10.84 -1.03
C THR A 155 -4.48 -10.79 0.42
N LEU A 156 -5.67 -10.25 0.69
CA LEU A 156 -6.24 -10.27 2.03
C LEU A 156 -6.58 -11.71 2.50
N VAL A 157 -7.12 -12.53 1.61
CA VAL A 157 -7.33 -13.97 1.89
C VAL A 157 -6.01 -14.67 2.18
N MET A 158 -4.96 -14.37 1.41
CA MET A 158 -3.60 -14.89 1.62
C MET A 158 -3.10 -14.56 3.02
N LEU A 159 -3.18 -13.30 3.45
CA LEU A 159 -2.75 -12.87 4.79
C LEU A 159 -3.46 -13.65 5.90
N VAL A 160 -4.78 -13.75 5.83
CA VAL A 160 -5.56 -14.50 6.82
C VAL A 160 -5.20 -15.99 6.79
N ALA A 161 -5.11 -16.57 5.58
CA ALA A 161 -4.84 -18.00 5.42
C ALA A 161 -3.45 -18.40 5.93
N ILE A 162 -2.39 -17.68 5.57
CA ILE A 162 -1.02 -17.98 6.07
C ILE A 162 -0.93 -17.85 7.58
N THR A 163 -1.63 -16.87 8.16
CA THR A 163 -1.64 -16.64 9.62
C THR A 163 -2.37 -17.77 10.36
N LEU A 164 -3.58 -18.13 9.90
CA LEU A 164 -4.39 -19.17 10.54
C LEU A 164 -3.81 -20.58 10.30
N LEU A 165 -3.30 -20.85 9.12
CA LEU A 165 -2.65 -22.12 8.78
C LEU A 165 -1.24 -22.22 9.35
N ARG A 166 -0.66 -21.14 9.88
CA ARG A 166 0.73 -21.06 10.36
C ARG A 166 1.71 -21.56 9.30
N VAL A 167 1.62 -21.01 8.10
CA VAL A 167 2.43 -21.41 6.95
C VAL A 167 3.29 -20.27 6.50
N ASP A 168 4.60 -20.47 6.54
CA ASP A 168 5.57 -19.61 5.91
C ASP A 168 6.44 -20.41 4.94
N PHE A 169 6.71 -19.81 3.78
CA PHE A 169 7.50 -20.47 2.72
C PHE A 169 8.46 -19.50 2.04
N GLY A 170 9.35 -20.03 1.22
CA GLY A 170 10.40 -19.23 0.60
C GLY A 170 11.32 -18.58 1.65
N PRO A 171 11.92 -17.43 1.33
CA PRO A 171 12.81 -16.71 2.26
C PRO A 171 12.12 -16.30 3.57
N MET A 172 10.82 -16.00 3.55
CA MET A 172 10.06 -15.61 4.75
C MET A 172 10.15 -16.67 5.85
N LYS A 173 10.11 -17.95 5.51
CA LYS A 173 10.22 -19.03 6.50
C LYS A 173 11.50 -18.90 7.34
N ARG A 174 12.63 -18.57 6.71
CA ARG A 174 13.91 -18.35 7.42
C ARG A 174 13.81 -17.16 8.39
N HIS A 175 13.23 -16.03 7.94
CA HIS A 175 13.04 -14.85 8.80
C HIS A 175 12.16 -15.16 10.01
N GLU A 176 11.09 -15.91 9.80
CA GLU A 176 10.17 -16.28 10.88
C GLU A 176 10.80 -17.26 11.87
N MET A 177 11.60 -18.23 11.40
CA MET A 177 12.36 -19.15 12.29
C MET A 177 13.39 -18.40 13.12
N ASN A 178 14.12 -17.45 12.53
CA ASN A 178 15.09 -16.64 13.24
C ASN A 178 14.40 -15.73 14.29
N ALA A 179 13.24 -15.16 13.95
CA ALA A 179 12.48 -14.34 14.90
C ALA A 179 12.02 -15.13 16.12
N ILE A 180 11.61 -16.38 15.96
CA ILE A 180 11.27 -17.28 17.05
C ILE A 180 12.49 -17.54 17.94
N ALA A 181 13.66 -17.70 17.33
CA ALA A 181 14.93 -17.86 18.03
C ALA A 181 15.44 -16.56 18.71
N GLY A 182 14.78 -15.41 18.44
CA GLY A 182 15.10 -14.11 19.04
C GLY A 182 15.78 -13.11 18.11
N ASP A 183 16.03 -13.48 16.85
CA ASP A 183 16.57 -12.56 15.81
C ASP A 183 15.44 -12.08 14.89
N LEU A 184 14.91 -10.90 15.19
CA LEU A 184 13.80 -10.31 14.43
C LEU A 184 14.21 -9.80 13.04
N PHE A 185 15.50 -9.57 12.80
CA PHE A 185 16.01 -8.87 11.62
C PHE A 185 16.57 -9.81 10.55
N THR A 186 17.24 -10.89 10.96
CA THR A 186 17.92 -11.86 10.05
C THR A 186 19.05 -11.24 9.21
N THR A 187 19.27 -9.94 9.26
CA THR A 187 20.24 -9.19 8.44
C THR A 187 21.56 -9.02 9.18
N PRO A 188 22.72 -9.36 8.58
CA PRO A 188 24.02 -9.26 9.27
C PRO A 188 24.37 -7.86 9.78
N GLY A 189 23.98 -6.81 9.06
CA GLY A 189 24.25 -5.42 9.43
C GLY A 189 23.28 -4.82 10.45
N ARG A 190 22.15 -5.44 10.70
CA ARG A 190 21.07 -5.00 11.62
C ARG A 190 20.88 -3.48 11.66
N PRO A 191 20.55 -2.82 10.53
CA PRO A 191 20.58 -1.35 10.42
C PRO A 191 19.61 -0.63 11.37
N TYR A 192 18.64 -1.34 11.93
CA TYR A 192 17.64 -0.82 12.86
C TYR A 192 17.82 -1.32 14.30
N GLU A 193 18.88 -2.09 14.59
CA GLU A 193 19.17 -2.56 15.95
C GLU A 193 19.69 -1.40 16.80
N GLY A 194 19.16 -1.23 18.00
CA GLY A 194 19.55 -0.17 18.92
C GLY A 194 18.82 1.18 18.74
N ASN A 195 17.98 1.34 17.73
CA ASN A 195 17.12 2.52 17.57
C ASN A 195 15.83 2.43 18.41
N GLU A 196 15.70 1.42 19.27
CA GLU A 196 14.47 1.08 19.96
C GLU A 196 14.63 1.03 21.48
N GLU A 197 15.25 2.04 22.07
CA GLU A 197 14.99 2.27 23.48
C GLU A 197 13.53 2.72 23.61
N GLU A 198 12.65 1.80 24.04
CA GLU A 198 11.30 2.16 24.48
C GLU A 198 11.42 3.17 25.62
N VAL A 199 11.28 4.43 25.30
CA VAL A 199 11.19 5.47 26.32
C VAL A 199 9.83 5.32 27.00
N ILE A 200 9.81 4.48 28.04
CA ILE A 200 8.62 4.35 28.90
C ILE A 200 8.63 5.53 29.85
N LYS A 201 7.93 6.60 29.49
CA LYS A 201 7.64 7.68 30.44
C LYS A 201 6.52 7.21 31.40
N GLU A 202 6.65 7.49 32.67
CA GLU A 202 5.67 7.08 33.69
C GLU A 202 4.26 7.63 33.40
N ASN A 203 4.17 8.81 32.77
CA ASN A 203 2.94 9.51 32.41
C ASN A 203 2.36 9.10 31.05
N SER A 204 2.99 8.16 30.32
CA SER A 204 2.53 7.75 28.99
C SER A 204 1.22 7.00 29.07
N HIS A 205 0.28 7.38 28.23
CA HIS A 205 -1.04 6.76 28.12
C HIS A 205 -1.32 6.30 26.69
N VAL A 206 -2.13 5.28 26.53
CA VAL A 206 -2.56 4.78 25.20
C VAL A 206 -3.22 5.88 24.36
N LEU A 207 -3.88 6.85 25.00
CA LEU A 207 -4.48 8.00 24.30
C LEU A 207 -3.43 8.92 23.67
N ASP A 208 -2.19 8.91 24.16
CA ASP A 208 -1.11 9.70 23.57
C ASP A 208 -0.66 9.17 22.19
N LEU A 209 -1.06 7.93 21.87
CA LEU A 209 -0.95 7.36 20.52
C LEU A 209 -2.26 7.48 19.74
N ILE A 210 -3.38 7.02 20.34
CA ILE A 210 -4.64 6.88 19.60
C ILE A 210 -5.19 8.23 19.16
N LEU A 211 -5.15 9.24 20.02
CA LEU A 211 -5.80 10.52 19.74
C LEU A 211 -5.12 11.29 18.58
N PRO A 212 -3.78 11.43 18.52
CA PRO A 212 -3.14 12.02 17.34
C PRO A 212 -3.43 11.26 16.03
N VAL A 213 -3.49 9.91 16.07
CA VAL A 213 -3.81 9.09 14.89
C VAL A 213 -5.26 9.31 14.44
N VAL A 214 -6.21 9.34 15.37
CA VAL A 214 -7.61 9.63 15.05
C VAL A 214 -7.76 11.05 14.47
N VAL A 215 -7.07 12.03 15.04
CA VAL A 215 -7.06 13.40 14.52
C VAL A 215 -6.44 13.45 13.13
N LEU A 216 -5.36 12.70 12.88
CA LEU A 216 -4.74 12.62 11.55
C LEU A 216 -5.72 12.07 10.51
N ILE A 217 -6.39 10.95 10.80
CA ILE A 217 -7.39 10.37 9.90
C ILE A 217 -8.51 11.38 9.63
N ALA A 218 -9.08 11.97 10.68
CA ALA A 218 -10.18 12.92 10.55
C ALA A 218 -9.76 14.18 9.78
N SER A 219 -8.61 14.76 10.11
CA SER A 219 -8.13 15.97 9.44
C SER A 219 -7.73 15.71 7.98
N CYS A 220 -7.13 14.56 7.66
CA CYS A 220 -6.85 14.17 6.27
C CYS A 220 -8.16 14.00 5.47
N ILE A 221 -9.17 13.30 6.00
CA ILE A 221 -10.48 13.17 5.34
C ILE A 221 -11.10 14.54 5.08
N ILE A 222 -11.17 15.40 6.10
CA ILE A 222 -11.74 16.75 5.99
C ILE A 222 -10.97 17.59 4.97
N SER A 223 -9.65 17.53 5.00
CA SER A 223 -8.80 18.27 4.06
C SER A 223 -8.93 17.76 2.63
N MET A 224 -9.07 16.44 2.42
CA MET A 224 -9.33 15.87 1.09
C MET A 224 -10.66 16.35 0.52
N ILE A 225 -11.78 16.26 1.27
CA ILE A 225 -13.07 16.76 0.78
C ILE A 225 -13.09 18.29 0.63
N TYR A 226 -12.27 19.02 1.42
CA TYR A 226 -12.07 20.45 1.26
C TYR A 226 -11.42 20.78 -0.10
N THR A 227 -10.34 20.12 -0.45
CA THR A 227 -9.67 20.31 -1.76
C THR A 227 -10.54 19.91 -2.94
N GLY A 228 -11.50 19.01 -2.74
CA GLY A 228 -12.48 18.59 -3.74
C GLY A 228 -13.74 19.45 -3.83
N GLY A 229 -13.83 20.59 -3.07
CA GLY A 229 -14.92 21.56 -3.19
C GLY A 229 -16.19 21.17 -2.44
N PHE A 230 -16.14 20.28 -1.44
CA PHE A 230 -17.32 19.90 -0.63
C PHE A 230 -18.01 21.11 0.01
N PHE A 231 -17.23 22.04 0.55
CA PHE A 231 -17.74 23.25 1.20
C PHE A 231 -18.25 24.31 0.20
N GLU A 232 -18.03 24.10 -1.10
CA GLU A 232 -18.53 24.91 -2.21
C GLU A 232 -19.80 24.33 -2.83
N GLY A 233 -20.32 23.21 -2.26
CA GLY A 233 -21.59 22.59 -2.65
C GLY A 233 -21.44 21.32 -3.51
N THR A 234 -20.22 20.83 -3.72
CA THR A 234 -19.99 19.53 -4.35
C THR A 234 -20.48 18.41 -3.43
N SER A 235 -21.06 17.34 -3.97
CA SER A 235 -21.46 16.19 -3.16
C SER A 235 -20.24 15.56 -2.46
N PHE A 236 -20.45 14.89 -1.32
CA PHE A 236 -19.35 14.25 -0.58
C PHE A 236 -18.56 13.27 -1.46
N VAL A 237 -19.25 12.50 -2.29
CA VAL A 237 -18.64 11.51 -3.18
C VAL A 237 -17.81 12.19 -4.28
N ASP A 238 -18.38 13.23 -4.91
CA ASP A 238 -17.70 13.95 -5.99
C ASP A 238 -16.52 14.78 -5.47
N ALA A 239 -16.68 15.41 -4.29
CA ALA A 239 -15.61 16.15 -3.63
C ALA A 239 -14.43 15.21 -3.27
N PHE A 240 -14.74 14.00 -2.78
CA PHE A 240 -13.70 13.03 -2.48
C PHE A 240 -13.01 12.51 -3.76
N ALA A 241 -13.78 12.26 -4.82
CA ALA A 241 -13.28 11.84 -6.12
C ALA A 241 -12.42 12.92 -6.81
N GLY A 242 -12.76 14.20 -6.63
CA GLY A 242 -12.02 15.34 -7.17
C GLY A 242 -10.94 15.89 -6.25
N SER A 243 -10.64 15.24 -5.13
CA SER A 243 -9.67 15.74 -4.14
C SER A 243 -8.23 15.74 -4.67
N ASP A 244 -7.46 16.78 -4.32
CA ASP A 244 -6.01 16.79 -4.43
C ASP A 244 -5.41 16.16 -3.17
N ALA A 245 -5.05 14.87 -3.27
CA ALA A 245 -4.52 14.12 -2.14
C ALA A 245 -3.19 14.69 -1.64
N SER A 246 -2.33 15.22 -2.52
CA SER A 246 -1.03 15.78 -2.11
C SER A 246 -1.20 17.00 -1.21
N VAL A 247 -2.13 17.89 -1.56
CA VAL A 247 -2.47 19.08 -0.76
C VAL A 247 -3.29 18.68 0.48
N GLY A 248 -4.30 17.81 0.31
CA GLY A 248 -5.16 17.36 1.40
C GLY A 248 -4.40 16.68 2.54
N LEU A 249 -3.44 15.83 2.21
CA LEU A 249 -2.59 15.14 3.19
C LEU A 249 -1.66 16.12 3.93
N VAL A 250 -1.07 17.10 3.24
CA VAL A 250 -0.24 18.13 3.88
C VAL A 250 -1.05 18.99 4.85
N LEU A 251 -2.24 19.43 4.44
CA LEU A 251 -3.15 20.21 5.33
C LEU A 251 -3.56 19.39 6.54
N GLY A 252 -3.98 18.13 6.34
CA GLY A 252 -4.36 17.23 7.42
C GLY A 252 -3.20 16.92 8.37
N GLY A 253 -1.99 16.72 7.83
CA GLY A 253 -0.76 16.54 8.59
C GLY A 253 -0.41 17.78 9.44
N ALA A 254 -0.52 18.97 8.87
CA ALA A 254 -0.27 20.24 9.57
C ALA A 254 -1.23 20.46 10.74
N VAL A 255 -2.53 20.23 10.52
CA VAL A 255 -3.55 20.30 11.59
C VAL A 255 -3.24 19.29 12.69
N THR A 256 -2.86 18.08 12.32
CA THR A 256 -2.51 17.02 13.27
C THR A 256 -1.28 17.37 14.11
N LEU A 257 -0.23 17.89 13.50
CA LEU A 257 0.98 18.30 14.23
C LEU A 257 0.67 19.46 15.20
N ALA A 258 -0.13 20.44 14.77
CA ALA A 258 -0.56 21.54 15.63
C ALA A 258 -1.41 21.02 16.81
N PHE A 259 -2.37 20.12 16.55
CA PHE A 259 -3.15 19.47 17.60
C PHE A 259 -2.25 18.69 18.57
N THR A 260 -1.34 17.85 18.04
CA THR A 260 -0.44 17.03 18.85
C THR A 260 0.47 17.88 19.73
N PHE A 261 0.95 19.01 19.20
CA PHE A 261 1.72 19.98 19.98
C PHE A 261 0.91 20.48 21.18
N VAL A 262 -0.29 21.03 20.95
CA VAL A 262 -1.14 21.55 22.03
C VAL A 262 -1.51 20.45 23.02
N TYR A 263 -1.89 19.28 22.53
CA TYR A 263 -2.28 18.14 23.36
C TYR A 263 -1.14 17.67 24.28
N TYR A 264 0.09 17.51 23.73
CA TYR A 264 1.23 17.04 24.53
C TYR A 264 1.71 18.09 25.54
N MET A 265 1.65 19.38 25.16
CA MET A 265 1.97 20.46 26.12
C MET A 265 0.95 20.54 27.27
N MET A 266 -0.36 20.43 26.97
CA MET A 266 -1.41 20.42 28.00
C MET A 266 -1.36 19.20 28.92
N ARG A 267 -0.89 18.06 28.41
CA ARG A 267 -0.76 16.80 29.17
C ARG A 267 0.58 16.68 29.91
N ASP A 268 1.49 17.61 29.69
CA ASP A 268 2.87 17.57 30.21
C ASP A 268 3.59 16.24 29.90
N VAL A 269 3.34 15.70 28.68
CA VAL A 269 3.96 14.47 28.21
C VAL A 269 5.33 14.72 27.61
N LEU A 270 5.47 15.83 26.88
CA LEU A 270 6.73 16.31 26.31
C LEU A 270 6.98 17.77 26.72
N THR A 271 8.24 18.11 26.94
CA THR A 271 8.67 19.49 27.03
C THR A 271 8.73 20.12 25.64
N PHE A 272 8.72 21.45 25.57
CA PHE A 272 8.88 22.16 24.29
C PHE A 272 10.19 21.79 23.58
N GLN A 273 11.27 21.60 24.36
CA GLN A 273 12.57 21.20 23.82
C GLN A 273 12.48 19.79 23.22
N GLU A 274 11.93 18.81 23.93
CA GLU A 274 11.74 17.45 23.40
C GLU A 274 10.88 17.43 22.13
N PHE A 275 9.83 18.27 22.09
CA PHE A 275 9.00 18.39 20.90
C PHE A 275 9.80 18.90 19.69
N THR A 276 10.59 19.97 19.88
CA THR A 276 11.41 20.54 18.79
C THR A 276 12.52 19.61 18.33
N GLU A 277 13.08 18.78 19.21
CA GLU A 277 14.06 17.74 18.87
C GLU A 277 13.47 16.67 17.94
N CYS A 278 12.16 16.36 18.06
CA CYS A 278 11.49 15.41 17.20
C CYS A 278 11.39 15.87 15.73
N ILE A 279 11.47 17.17 15.44
CA ILE A 279 11.39 17.69 14.08
C ILE A 279 12.57 17.22 13.22
N PRO A 280 13.84 17.51 13.59
CA PRO A 280 14.97 16.99 12.83
C PRO A 280 15.07 15.47 12.84
N ASP A 281 14.64 14.80 13.91
CA ASP A 281 14.67 13.34 13.98
C ASP A 281 13.65 12.70 13.03
N GLY A 282 12.45 13.26 12.95
CA GLY A 282 11.43 12.85 11.99
C GLY A 282 11.89 13.08 10.54
N PHE A 283 12.53 14.22 10.24
CA PHE A 283 13.10 14.45 8.92
C PHE A 283 14.20 13.44 8.59
N LYS A 284 15.11 13.16 9.52
CA LYS A 284 16.20 12.18 9.32
C LYS A 284 15.66 10.77 9.04
N SER A 285 14.57 10.37 9.72
CA SER A 285 13.97 9.05 9.51
C SER A 285 13.41 8.87 8.09
N MET A 286 13.03 9.97 7.42
CA MET A 286 12.48 9.97 6.07
C MET A 286 13.50 10.22 4.96
N ILE A 287 14.78 10.47 5.27
CA ILE A 287 15.81 10.73 4.24
C ILE A 287 15.91 9.58 3.25
N ALA A 288 16.00 8.33 3.73
CA ALA A 288 16.14 7.17 2.85
C ALA A 288 14.89 6.96 1.97
N PRO A 289 13.65 6.94 2.50
CA PRO A 289 12.43 6.93 1.69
C PRO A 289 12.38 8.05 0.65
N ILE A 290 12.67 9.29 1.02
CA ILE A 290 12.66 10.45 0.10
C ILE A 290 13.68 10.29 -1.02
N MET A 291 14.90 9.83 -0.71
CA MET A 291 15.93 9.58 -1.73
C MET A 291 15.49 8.51 -2.72
N ILE A 292 14.91 7.41 -2.23
CA ILE A 292 14.48 6.31 -3.08
C ILE A 292 13.29 6.75 -3.93
N LEU A 293 12.30 7.46 -3.37
CA LEU A 293 11.19 8.04 -4.14
C LEU A 293 11.69 8.98 -5.25
N THR A 294 12.64 9.86 -4.94
CA THR A 294 13.23 10.78 -5.92
C THR A 294 13.86 10.02 -7.09
N LEU A 295 14.62 8.96 -6.79
CA LEU A 295 15.24 8.11 -7.81
C LEU A 295 14.18 7.32 -8.60
N ALA A 296 13.15 6.80 -7.93
CA ALA A 296 12.04 6.09 -8.57
C ALA A 296 11.25 6.98 -9.54
N TRP A 297 10.90 8.21 -9.14
CA TRP A 297 10.24 9.17 -10.02
C TRP A 297 11.11 9.55 -11.23
N THR A 298 12.44 9.69 -11.01
CA THR A 298 13.39 9.93 -12.10
C THR A 298 13.42 8.76 -13.07
N LEU A 299 13.49 7.52 -12.55
CA LEU A 299 13.47 6.32 -13.38
C LEU A 299 12.16 6.20 -14.15
N SER A 300 11.01 6.43 -13.50
CA SER A 300 9.70 6.47 -14.15
C SER A 300 9.64 7.53 -15.26
N GLY A 301 10.19 8.72 -15.02
CA GLY A 301 10.33 9.76 -16.04
C GLY A 301 11.17 9.30 -17.23
N MET A 302 12.30 8.65 -16.98
CA MET A 302 13.18 8.14 -18.05
C MET A 302 12.51 7.02 -18.86
N THR A 303 11.80 6.09 -18.23
CA THR A 303 11.06 5.04 -18.96
C THR A 303 9.93 5.59 -19.80
N ASN A 304 9.24 6.65 -19.33
CA ASN A 304 8.25 7.36 -20.14
C ASN A 304 8.87 8.03 -21.38
N LEU A 305 10.05 8.65 -21.24
CA LEU A 305 10.79 9.23 -22.37
C LEU A 305 11.28 8.18 -23.36
N LEU A 306 11.50 6.94 -22.92
CA LEU A 306 11.82 5.80 -23.80
C LEU A 306 10.59 5.25 -24.54
N GLY A 307 9.41 5.83 -24.35
CA GLY A 307 8.19 5.43 -25.06
C GLY A 307 7.50 4.20 -24.47
N ALA A 308 7.76 3.85 -23.21
CA ALA A 308 7.14 2.69 -22.56
C ALA A 308 5.60 2.74 -22.63
N LYS A 309 5.00 3.93 -22.47
CA LYS A 309 3.55 4.14 -22.62
C LYS A 309 3.03 3.71 -23.99
N VAL A 310 3.69 4.19 -25.06
CA VAL A 310 3.29 3.90 -26.45
C VAL A 310 3.46 2.42 -26.76
N PHE A 311 4.57 1.82 -26.33
CA PHE A 311 4.83 0.40 -26.53
C PHE A 311 3.76 -0.49 -25.86
N VAL A 312 3.39 -0.17 -24.62
CA VAL A 312 2.39 -0.94 -23.89
C VAL A 312 0.99 -0.76 -24.47
N ALA A 313 0.63 0.48 -24.87
CA ALA A 313 -0.64 0.75 -25.55
C ALA A 313 -0.77 -0.07 -26.84
N ASP A 314 0.27 -0.05 -27.68
CA ASP A 314 0.34 -0.81 -28.93
C ASP A 314 0.23 -2.34 -28.68
N LEU A 315 0.93 -2.86 -27.66
CA LEU A 315 0.88 -4.26 -27.27
C LEU A 315 -0.55 -4.69 -26.86
N VAL A 316 -1.23 -3.88 -26.05
CA VAL A 316 -2.61 -4.18 -25.60
C VAL A 316 -3.58 -4.11 -26.76
N GLU A 317 -3.51 -3.06 -27.59
CA GLU A 317 -4.39 -2.86 -28.74
C GLU A 317 -4.28 -4.00 -29.76
N HIS A 318 -3.05 -4.39 -30.13
CA HIS A 318 -2.83 -5.50 -31.06
C HIS A 318 -3.19 -6.87 -30.46
N SER A 319 -3.02 -7.08 -29.18
CA SER A 319 -3.40 -8.32 -28.48
C SER A 319 -4.93 -8.51 -28.37
N ALA A 320 -5.70 -7.41 -28.41
CA ALA A 320 -7.16 -7.45 -28.29
C ALA A 320 -7.86 -7.98 -29.53
N GLN A 321 -7.23 -7.91 -30.72
CA GLN A 321 -7.84 -8.37 -31.97
C GLN A 321 -7.96 -9.91 -32.00
N GLY A 322 -9.18 -10.42 -31.77
CA GLY A 322 -9.54 -11.83 -31.84
C GLY A 322 -9.64 -12.58 -30.51
N MET A 323 -9.25 -11.97 -29.37
CA MET A 323 -9.28 -12.64 -28.07
C MET A 323 -9.94 -11.78 -26.97
N GLN A 324 -11.02 -11.07 -27.29
CA GLN A 324 -11.66 -10.10 -26.35
C GLN A 324 -12.03 -10.68 -24.99
N GLY A 325 -12.48 -11.94 -24.94
CA GLY A 325 -12.83 -12.61 -23.67
C GLY A 325 -11.64 -12.80 -22.73
N PHE A 326 -10.42 -12.92 -23.26
CA PHE A 326 -9.19 -13.11 -22.47
C PHE A 326 -8.42 -11.81 -22.24
N LEU A 327 -8.91 -10.68 -22.75
CA LEU A 327 -8.25 -9.39 -22.59
C LEU A 327 -8.00 -9.02 -21.12
N PRO A 328 -8.91 -9.27 -20.14
CA PRO A 328 -8.63 -9.01 -18.73
C PRO A 328 -7.35 -9.71 -18.22
N MET A 329 -7.11 -10.95 -18.66
CA MET A 329 -5.90 -11.68 -18.29
C MET A 329 -4.63 -11.03 -18.88
N ILE A 330 -4.69 -10.59 -20.14
CA ILE A 330 -3.59 -9.91 -20.82
C ILE A 330 -3.32 -8.55 -20.16
N ILE A 331 -4.38 -7.79 -19.88
CA ILE A 331 -4.29 -6.48 -19.21
C ILE A 331 -3.65 -6.64 -17.82
N PHE A 332 -4.05 -7.65 -17.05
CA PHE A 332 -3.46 -7.94 -15.74
C PHE A 332 -1.94 -8.16 -15.85
N LEU A 333 -1.49 -8.99 -16.80
CA LEU A 333 -0.06 -9.24 -17.02
C LEU A 333 0.70 -8.00 -17.45
N VAL A 334 0.15 -7.25 -18.42
CA VAL A 334 0.78 -6.02 -18.93
C VAL A 334 0.87 -4.98 -17.80
N ALA A 335 -0.20 -4.79 -17.03
CA ALA A 335 -0.22 -3.87 -15.92
C ALA A 335 0.76 -4.30 -14.81
N ALA A 336 0.82 -5.60 -14.48
CA ALA A 336 1.76 -6.11 -13.49
C ALA A 336 3.21 -5.91 -13.92
N PHE A 337 3.54 -6.20 -15.17
CA PHE A 337 4.88 -5.98 -15.71
C PHE A 337 5.25 -4.48 -15.73
N LEU A 338 4.33 -3.63 -16.18
CA LEU A 338 4.57 -2.19 -16.26
C LEU A 338 4.76 -1.59 -14.86
N ALA A 339 3.88 -1.92 -13.91
CA ALA A 339 3.97 -1.44 -12.54
C ALA A 339 5.23 -1.94 -11.84
N PHE A 340 5.63 -3.20 -12.05
CA PHE A 340 6.89 -3.74 -11.56
C PHE A 340 8.10 -2.96 -12.10
N ALA A 341 8.10 -2.66 -13.40
CA ALA A 341 9.21 -1.98 -14.06
C ALA A 341 9.30 -0.49 -13.72
N THR A 342 8.17 0.15 -13.40
CA THR A 342 8.10 1.59 -13.11
C THR A 342 8.03 1.92 -11.63
N GLY A 343 7.65 0.95 -10.80
CA GLY A 343 7.45 1.13 -9.35
C GLY A 343 6.27 2.04 -9.03
N THR A 344 5.24 2.08 -9.89
CA THR A 344 4.05 2.90 -9.63
C THR A 344 2.78 2.26 -10.19
N SER A 345 1.85 2.00 -9.29
CA SER A 345 0.49 1.59 -9.66
C SER A 345 -0.27 2.73 -10.35
N TRP A 346 -0.19 3.95 -9.81
CA TRP A 346 -0.93 5.11 -10.29
C TRP A 346 -0.54 5.48 -11.72
N GLY A 347 0.76 5.52 -12.01
CA GLY A 347 1.25 5.74 -13.37
C GLY A 347 0.76 4.68 -14.35
N THR A 348 0.72 3.42 -13.90
CA THR A 348 0.29 2.29 -14.72
C THR A 348 -1.20 2.36 -15.06
N PHE A 349 -2.08 2.46 -14.05
CA PHE A 349 -3.51 2.46 -14.35
C PHE A 349 -3.97 3.74 -15.05
N SER A 350 -3.34 4.89 -14.77
CA SER A 350 -3.67 6.15 -15.46
C SER A 350 -3.41 6.09 -16.97
N ILE A 351 -2.48 5.25 -17.40
CA ILE A 351 -2.22 5.01 -18.83
C ILE A 351 -3.20 3.99 -19.40
N LEU A 352 -3.45 2.91 -18.67
CA LEU A 352 -4.18 1.76 -19.20
C LEU A 352 -5.69 1.94 -19.16
N ILE A 353 -6.26 2.66 -18.16
CA ILE A 353 -7.71 2.87 -18.06
C ILE A 353 -8.30 3.53 -19.32
N PRO A 354 -7.76 4.64 -19.86
CA PRO A 354 -8.26 5.22 -21.10
C PRO A 354 -8.24 4.25 -22.27
N ILE A 355 -7.20 3.40 -22.36
CA ILE A 355 -7.08 2.36 -23.41
C ILE A 355 -8.16 1.31 -23.25
N VAL A 356 -8.38 0.83 -22.03
CA VAL A 356 -9.43 -0.16 -21.71
C VAL A 356 -10.82 0.37 -22.06
N ILE A 357 -11.10 1.65 -21.75
CA ILE A 357 -12.37 2.30 -22.09
C ILE A 357 -12.52 2.43 -23.62
N GLY A 358 -11.43 2.70 -24.34
CA GLY A 358 -11.44 2.70 -25.80
C GLY A 358 -11.80 1.35 -26.41
N VAL A 359 -11.41 0.24 -25.79
CA VAL A 359 -11.74 -1.13 -26.23
C VAL A 359 -13.13 -1.56 -25.76
N PHE A 360 -13.49 -1.25 -24.53
CA PHE A 360 -14.77 -1.58 -23.90
C PHE A 360 -15.43 -0.29 -23.37
N PRO A 361 -16.23 0.41 -24.19
CA PRO A 361 -16.79 1.70 -23.79
C PRO A 361 -17.94 1.60 -22.77
N SER A 362 -18.42 0.38 -22.47
CA SER A 362 -19.51 0.18 -21.52
C SER A 362 -19.67 -1.28 -21.11
N GLY A 363 -20.46 -1.53 -20.08
CA GLY A 363 -20.90 -2.87 -19.70
C GLY A 363 -19.93 -3.59 -18.75
N GLN A 364 -20.23 -4.87 -18.49
CA GLN A 364 -19.52 -5.68 -17.50
C GLN A 364 -18.05 -5.90 -17.88
N MET A 365 -17.74 -6.07 -19.17
CA MET A 365 -16.36 -6.26 -19.64
C MET A 365 -15.48 -5.03 -19.39
N MET A 366 -16.02 -3.82 -19.51
CA MET A 366 -15.30 -2.60 -19.11
C MET A 366 -14.90 -2.67 -17.64
N ALA A 367 -15.84 -2.94 -16.74
CA ALA A 367 -15.57 -3.02 -15.30
C ALA A 367 -14.55 -4.12 -14.96
N ILE A 368 -14.67 -5.32 -15.57
CA ILE A 368 -13.73 -6.43 -15.37
C ILE A 368 -12.33 -6.06 -15.90
N SER A 369 -12.24 -5.45 -17.07
CA SER A 369 -10.96 -5.10 -17.68
C SER A 369 -10.26 -3.96 -16.94
N ILE A 370 -11.00 -2.95 -16.49
CA ILE A 370 -10.45 -1.92 -15.60
C ILE A 370 -10.00 -2.55 -14.27
N SER A 371 -10.82 -3.43 -13.71
CA SER A 371 -10.46 -4.15 -12.47
C SER A 371 -9.18 -4.97 -12.63
N SER A 372 -9.02 -5.67 -13.75
CA SER A 372 -7.80 -6.45 -14.02
C SER A 372 -6.57 -5.55 -14.21
N CYS A 373 -6.76 -4.36 -14.80
CA CYS A 373 -5.73 -3.33 -14.87
C CYS A 373 -5.29 -2.87 -13.48
N LEU A 374 -6.25 -2.52 -12.62
CA LEU A 374 -6.00 -2.11 -11.23
C LEU A 374 -5.34 -3.22 -10.42
N ALA A 375 -5.83 -4.45 -10.54
CA ALA A 375 -5.27 -5.63 -9.89
C ALA A 375 -3.84 -5.91 -10.34
N GLY A 376 -3.56 -5.81 -11.64
CA GLY A 376 -2.22 -5.96 -12.20
C GLY A 376 -1.26 -4.86 -11.74
N ALA A 377 -1.73 -3.60 -11.77
CA ALA A 377 -0.96 -2.45 -11.31
C ALA A 377 -0.53 -2.62 -9.84
N VAL A 378 -1.46 -2.98 -8.94
CA VAL A 378 -1.14 -3.24 -7.54
C VAL A 378 -0.23 -4.46 -7.39
N CYS A 379 -0.44 -5.53 -8.16
CA CYS A 379 0.39 -6.73 -8.11
C CYS A 379 1.86 -6.44 -8.47
N GLY A 380 2.07 -5.71 -9.57
CA GLY A 380 3.41 -5.36 -10.04
C GLY A 380 4.15 -4.42 -9.09
N ASP A 381 3.44 -3.40 -8.62
CA ASP A 381 3.93 -2.44 -7.65
C ASP A 381 4.32 -3.11 -6.34
N HIS A 382 3.43 -3.93 -5.76
CA HIS A 382 3.61 -4.66 -4.51
C HIS A 382 4.84 -5.60 -4.50
N CYS A 383 5.41 -5.98 -5.64
CA CYS A 383 6.64 -6.77 -5.70
C CYS A 383 7.84 -6.00 -6.28
N SER A 384 7.66 -4.75 -6.66
CA SER A 384 8.72 -3.94 -7.24
C SER A 384 9.69 -3.42 -6.18
N PRO A 385 11.01 -3.59 -6.37
CA PRO A 385 12.00 -3.05 -5.44
C PRO A 385 12.13 -1.52 -5.49
N ILE A 386 11.48 -0.87 -6.44
CA ILE A 386 11.46 0.60 -6.58
C ILE A 386 10.08 1.18 -6.31
N SER A 387 9.13 0.37 -5.81
CA SER A 387 7.81 0.82 -5.39
C SER A 387 7.90 1.69 -4.14
N ASP A 388 7.17 2.79 -4.16
CA ASP A 388 7.08 3.71 -3.03
C ASP A 388 6.39 3.07 -1.82
N THR A 389 5.31 2.30 -2.01
CA THR A 389 4.62 1.58 -0.92
C THR A 389 5.49 0.49 -0.31
N THR A 390 6.18 -0.30 -1.13
CA THR A 390 7.11 -1.34 -0.66
C THR A 390 8.27 -0.74 0.14
N ILE A 391 8.80 0.42 -0.30
CA ILE A 391 9.82 1.17 0.43
C ILE A 391 9.28 1.65 1.78
N MET A 392 8.08 2.25 1.80
CA MET A 392 7.48 2.75 3.03
C MET A 392 7.07 1.64 3.99
N ALA A 393 6.58 0.50 3.49
CA ALA A 393 6.28 -0.67 4.30
C ALA A 393 7.55 -1.23 4.97
N SER A 394 8.67 -1.25 4.24
CA SER A 394 9.97 -1.66 4.81
C SER A 394 10.47 -0.67 5.87
N ALA A 395 10.31 0.64 5.64
CA ALA A 395 10.66 1.68 6.59
C ALA A 395 9.75 1.64 7.84
N GLY A 396 8.43 1.52 7.67
CA GLY A 396 7.47 1.38 8.76
C GLY A 396 7.71 0.14 9.62
N GLY A 397 7.99 -1.00 8.98
CA GLY A 397 8.31 -2.25 9.65
C GLY A 397 9.73 -2.33 10.23
N HIS A 398 10.61 -1.34 9.96
CA HIS A 398 12.04 -1.38 10.25
C HIS A 398 12.69 -2.69 9.73
N CYS A 399 12.39 -3.04 8.50
CA CYS A 399 12.95 -4.15 7.77
C CYS A 399 13.92 -3.63 6.71
N GLU A 400 15.03 -4.32 6.50
CA GLU A 400 15.88 -4.00 5.34
C GLU A 400 15.08 -4.20 4.06
N HIS A 401 15.09 -3.18 3.20
CA HIS A 401 14.24 -3.12 2.02
C HIS A 401 14.40 -4.32 1.08
N VAL A 402 15.66 -4.73 0.82
CA VAL A 402 15.94 -5.90 -0.03
C VAL A 402 15.38 -7.19 0.56
N ASN A 403 15.44 -7.35 1.89
CA ASN A 403 14.85 -8.49 2.58
C ASN A 403 13.33 -8.48 2.51
N HIS A 404 12.70 -7.30 2.66
CA HIS A 404 11.27 -7.17 2.50
C HIS A 404 10.84 -7.62 1.10
N VAL A 405 11.44 -7.06 0.05
CA VAL A 405 11.17 -7.45 -1.34
C VAL A 405 11.38 -8.94 -1.57
N ALA A 406 12.54 -9.48 -1.19
CA ALA A 406 12.87 -10.89 -1.39
C ALA A 406 11.92 -11.85 -0.68
N THR A 407 11.40 -11.47 0.51
CA THR A 407 10.50 -12.31 1.30
C THR A 407 9.07 -12.27 0.80
N GLN A 408 8.61 -11.16 0.22
CA GLN A 408 7.22 -11.05 -0.27
C GLN A 408 7.00 -11.58 -1.68
N ILE A 409 8.01 -11.55 -2.57
CA ILE A 409 7.88 -12.02 -3.96
C ILE A 409 7.22 -13.41 -4.08
N PRO A 410 7.59 -14.45 -3.31
CA PRO A 410 6.93 -15.76 -3.43
C PRO A 410 5.42 -15.73 -3.10
N TYR A 411 5.01 -14.87 -2.18
CA TYR A 411 3.62 -14.70 -1.80
C TYR A 411 2.84 -13.99 -2.91
N VAL A 412 3.38 -12.88 -3.42
CA VAL A 412 2.82 -12.14 -4.55
C VAL A 412 2.70 -13.02 -5.79
N ALA A 413 3.75 -13.80 -6.10
CA ALA A 413 3.77 -14.70 -7.26
C ALA A 413 2.67 -15.79 -7.17
N LEU A 414 2.43 -16.34 -5.97
CA LEU A 414 1.35 -17.31 -5.77
C LEU A 414 -0.02 -16.65 -5.99
N VAL A 415 -0.26 -15.48 -5.40
CA VAL A 415 -1.51 -14.74 -5.59
C VAL A 415 -1.70 -14.37 -7.06
N ALA A 416 -0.66 -13.85 -7.72
CA ALA A 416 -0.69 -13.50 -9.15
C ALA A 416 -1.03 -14.70 -10.05
N ALA A 417 -0.43 -15.86 -9.77
CA ALA A 417 -0.75 -17.08 -10.51
C ALA A 417 -2.23 -17.48 -10.36
N VAL A 418 -2.79 -17.36 -9.15
CA VAL A 418 -4.21 -17.64 -8.93
C VAL A 418 -5.08 -16.58 -9.60
N CYS A 419 -4.70 -15.30 -9.61
CA CYS A 419 -5.41 -14.25 -10.36
C CYS A 419 -5.45 -14.54 -11.85
N MET A 420 -4.35 -15.02 -12.42
CA MET A 420 -4.29 -15.45 -13.81
C MET A 420 -5.32 -16.54 -14.13
N VAL A 421 -5.42 -17.56 -13.25
CA VAL A 421 -6.47 -18.60 -13.37
C VAL A 421 -7.85 -17.98 -13.28
N GLY A 422 -8.08 -17.01 -12.38
CA GLY A 422 -9.36 -16.34 -12.23
C GLY A 422 -9.77 -15.54 -13.47
N TYR A 423 -8.88 -14.73 -14.02
CA TYR A 423 -9.14 -13.98 -15.26
C TYR A 423 -9.26 -14.91 -16.48
N PHE A 424 -8.54 -16.04 -16.51
CA PHE A 424 -8.74 -17.07 -17.52
C PHE A 424 -10.16 -17.68 -17.43
N ILE A 425 -10.64 -18.01 -16.23
CA ILE A 425 -12.01 -18.51 -16.02
C ILE A 425 -13.03 -17.50 -16.51
N ILE A 426 -12.84 -16.21 -16.21
CA ILE A 426 -13.71 -15.14 -16.71
C ILE A 426 -13.70 -15.12 -18.24
N GLY A 427 -12.55 -15.25 -18.88
CA GLY A 427 -12.43 -15.33 -20.34
C GLY A 427 -13.20 -16.51 -20.94
N VAL A 428 -13.11 -17.69 -20.33
CA VAL A 428 -13.87 -18.87 -20.75
C VAL A 428 -15.39 -18.63 -20.60
N LEU A 429 -15.83 -18.09 -19.46
CA LEU A 429 -17.26 -17.79 -19.22
C LEU A 429 -17.81 -16.79 -20.23
N GLN A 430 -17.01 -15.79 -20.62
CA GLN A 430 -17.38 -14.86 -21.69
C GLN A 430 -17.50 -15.57 -23.04
N ALA A 431 -16.54 -16.43 -23.40
CA ALA A 431 -16.52 -17.16 -24.66
C ALA A 431 -17.71 -18.11 -24.82
N VAL A 432 -18.22 -18.71 -23.73
CA VAL A 432 -19.37 -19.59 -23.74
C VAL A 432 -20.73 -18.87 -23.51
N GLY A 433 -20.73 -17.52 -23.48
CA GLY A 433 -21.94 -16.70 -23.32
C GLY A 433 -22.52 -16.68 -21.89
N MET A 434 -21.71 -17.05 -20.87
CA MET A 434 -22.12 -17.10 -19.46
C MET A 434 -21.51 -15.93 -18.66
N ALA A 435 -21.42 -14.76 -19.26
CA ALA A 435 -20.79 -13.56 -18.70
C ALA A 435 -21.30 -13.19 -17.29
N GLN A 436 -22.59 -13.36 -17.03
CA GLN A 436 -23.23 -13.07 -15.73
C GLN A 436 -22.66 -13.89 -14.58
N LEU A 437 -21.98 -15.01 -14.87
CA LEU A 437 -21.36 -15.87 -13.86
C LEU A 437 -19.88 -15.50 -13.55
N SER A 438 -19.37 -14.42 -14.12
CA SER A 438 -17.95 -14.02 -13.96
C SER A 438 -17.51 -13.89 -12.49
N LEU A 439 -18.41 -13.53 -11.57
CA LEU A 439 -18.12 -13.47 -10.12
C LEU A 439 -17.81 -14.83 -9.49
N ILE A 440 -18.18 -15.95 -10.11
CA ILE A 440 -17.85 -17.30 -9.62
C ILE A 440 -16.33 -17.54 -9.65
N SER A 441 -15.59 -16.82 -10.47
CA SER A 441 -14.13 -16.90 -10.51
C SER A 441 -13.49 -16.62 -9.13
N LEU A 442 -14.03 -15.68 -8.35
CA LEU A 442 -13.49 -15.31 -7.04
C LEU A 442 -13.55 -16.47 -6.03
N PRO A 443 -14.70 -17.11 -5.72
CA PRO A 443 -14.70 -18.23 -4.79
C PRO A 443 -13.86 -19.42 -5.28
N ILE A 444 -13.78 -19.67 -6.59
CA ILE A 444 -12.90 -20.71 -7.15
C ILE A 444 -11.44 -20.35 -6.86
N CYS A 445 -11.02 -19.11 -7.08
CA CYS A 445 -9.67 -18.64 -6.78
C CYS A 445 -9.33 -18.73 -5.29
N ILE A 446 -10.29 -18.42 -4.40
CA ILE A 446 -10.11 -18.59 -2.95
C ILE A 446 -9.82 -20.05 -2.60
N VAL A 447 -10.61 -20.99 -3.15
CA VAL A 447 -10.40 -22.42 -2.93
C VAL A 447 -9.03 -22.88 -3.46
N ILE A 448 -8.65 -22.44 -4.65
CA ILE A 448 -7.34 -22.76 -5.24
C ILE A 448 -6.21 -22.22 -4.37
N LEU A 449 -6.29 -20.96 -3.92
CA LEU A 449 -5.27 -20.33 -3.09
C LEU A 449 -5.10 -21.05 -1.74
N VAL A 450 -6.21 -21.29 -1.03
CA VAL A 450 -6.19 -22.00 0.25
C VAL A 450 -5.72 -23.45 0.06
N GLY A 451 -6.16 -24.12 -0.99
CA GLY A 451 -5.71 -25.48 -1.34
C GLY A 451 -4.19 -25.53 -1.59
N ALA A 452 -3.65 -24.56 -2.35
CA ALA A 452 -2.20 -24.45 -2.58
C ALA A 452 -1.44 -24.24 -1.26
N LEU A 453 -1.92 -23.40 -0.36
CA LEU A 453 -1.32 -23.20 0.96
C LEU A 453 -1.38 -24.46 1.82
N CYS A 454 -2.46 -25.23 1.79
CA CYS A 454 -2.54 -26.53 2.48
C CYS A 454 -1.50 -27.53 1.94
N VAL A 455 -1.30 -27.57 0.62
CA VAL A 455 -0.27 -28.41 -0.01
C VAL A 455 1.13 -27.95 0.39
N ILE A 456 1.39 -26.64 0.39
CA ILE A 456 2.68 -26.07 0.84
C ILE A 456 2.92 -26.45 2.31
N ARG A 457 1.91 -26.30 3.17
CA ARG A 457 1.97 -26.71 4.58
C ARG A 457 2.37 -28.17 4.75
N ALA A 458 1.71 -29.06 4.00
CA ALA A 458 2.00 -30.49 4.06
C ALA A 458 3.45 -30.83 3.64
N LYS A 459 3.98 -30.10 2.63
CA LYS A 459 5.35 -30.32 2.12
C LYS A 459 6.42 -29.66 3.01
N THR A 460 6.13 -28.54 3.66
CA THR A 460 7.11 -27.82 4.48
C THR A 460 7.20 -28.36 5.92
N GLY A 461 6.46 -29.42 6.24
CA GLY A 461 6.47 -30.07 7.55
C GLY A 461 5.74 -29.22 8.60
N GLY A 462 4.41 -29.27 8.62
CA GLY A 462 3.55 -28.55 9.57
C GLY A 462 3.61 -29.08 11.02
N LYS A 463 4.79 -29.42 11.49
CA LYS A 463 5.10 -29.82 12.86
C LYS A 463 6.23 -28.95 13.42
N GLU A 464 6.07 -27.66 13.41
CA GLU A 464 6.74 -26.84 14.39
C GLU A 464 5.64 -26.21 15.25
N GLU A 465 5.45 -26.79 16.43
CA GLU A 465 4.73 -26.19 17.54
C GLU A 465 5.36 -24.83 17.78
N ILE A 466 4.64 -23.77 17.40
CA ILE A 466 4.96 -22.39 17.71
C ILE A 466 3.82 -21.82 18.52
#